data_2f735163d4db1004274685f2f6bc2229
#
_entry.id   2f735163d4db1004274685f2f6bc2229
#
_cell.length_a   1.000
_cell.length_b   1.000
_cell.length_c   1.000
_cell.angle_alpha   90.00
_cell.angle_beta   90.00
_cell.angle_gamma   90.00
#
_symmetry.space_group_name_H-M   'P 1'
#
loop_
_entity.id
_entity.type
_entity.pdbx_description
1 polymer ?
#
loop_
_entity_poly.entity_id
_entity_poly.type
_entity_poly.pdbx_seq_one_letter_code
_entity_poly.pdbx_strand_id
1 'polypeptide(L)'
;MVGWNLGNQFECSAPGQDGESMAIGNPDGSIKAETAWGNPVVTKKMIKAVKDAGFNAVRIPVRWQCHITNPQAMSIDKAWLSRIKEVVDWCLQNDLKVIINTHHDKWLEGRPTNAYKEENNQKLALLWLNIASEFAQYDYRVAFAGTNEVHVRDNWGKPTTENLAVQNSYNQTFIDVVRATEGNNLKRHLIVQTYVCNPDFGINNGDFIVPTDVEGNGNDYMSVEFHYYTPWDYAGECKYNFWGNPYKDKGEASESDEKTMSDFFDKVVSTWSNQGLGVVMGEWGVSDRQKAGQTEIIHENMTYYCRFLVSEAKKRGFSTFVWDNNAFGSGPEHFGIFDRRASMKVKADWVLNGIMEGKQL
;
A
#
# COMPACT_ATOMS: atom_id res chain seq x y z
N MET A 1 3.33 12.47 4.92
CA MET A 1 2.50 12.68 3.70
C MET A 1 1.09 12.20 3.99
N VAL A 2 0.10 12.75 3.30
CA VAL A 2 -1.27 12.22 3.28
C VAL A 2 -1.59 11.84 1.84
N GLY A 3 -1.60 10.57 1.57
CA GLY A 3 -1.67 9.97 0.25
C GLY A 3 -2.94 9.16 0.00
N TRP A 4 -3.11 8.78 -1.23
CA TRP A 4 -4.22 8.00 -1.75
C TRP A 4 -3.71 6.81 -2.54
N ASN A 5 -4.31 5.63 -2.36
CA ASN A 5 -4.02 4.46 -3.18
C ASN A 5 -4.88 4.46 -4.44
N LEU A 6 -4.24 4.28 -5.59
CA LEU A 6 -4.92 3.98 -6.85
C LEU A 6 -5.25 2.47 -6.87
N GLY A 7 -6.09 2.03 -5.94
CA GLY A 7 -6.41 0.62 -5.71
C GLY A 7 -7.35 0.03 -6.76
N ASN A 8 -7.27 -1.28 -6.96
CA ASN A 8 -8.00 -2.05 -7.97
C ASN A 8 -7.80 -1.53 -9.40
N GLN A 9 -6.56 -1.14 -9.72
CA GLN A 9 -6.21 -0.58 -11.02
C GLN A 9 -5.05 -1.34 -11.70
N PHE A 10 -3.82 -1.09 -11.29
CA PHE A 10 -2.63 -1.70 -11.91
C PHE A 10 -2.20 -3.00 -11.21
N GLU A 11 -2.76 -3.33 -10.06
CA GLU A 11 -2.56 -4.61 -9.38
C GLU A 11 -3.56 -5.68 -9.79
N CYS A 12 -4.46 -5.39 -10.72
CA CYS A 12 -5.43 -6.33 -11.25
C CYS A 12 -4.75 -7.54 -11.90
N SER A 13 -5.39 -8.71 -11.82
CA SER A 13 -5.02 -9.86 -12.65
C SER A 13 -5.30 -9.55 -14.13
N ALA A 14 -4.51 -10.14 -15.01
CA ALA A 14 -4.79 -10.01 -16.45
C ALA A 14 -6.16 -10.62 -16.80
N PRO A 15 -6.83 -10.10 -17.82
CA PRO A 15 -8.11 -10.66 -18.27
C PRO A 15 -8.01 -12.17 -18.51
N GLY A 16 -8.95 -12.93 -17.94
CA GLY A 16 -8.99 -14.39 -18.06
C GLY A 16 -8.06 -15.16 -17.11
N GLN A 17 -7.26 -14.47 -16.29
CA GLN A 17 -6.52 -15.10 -15.19
C GLN A 17 -7.34 -15.05 -13.91
N ASP A 18 -7.26 -16.13 -13.11
CA ASP A 18 -7.65 -16.06 -11.72
C ASP A 18 -6.62 -15.21 -10.93
N GLY A 19 -7.05 -14.59 -9.84
CA GLY A 19 -6.21 -13.74 -9.01
C GLY A 19 -5.10 -14.51 -8.28
N GLU A 20 -5.18 -15.85 -8.22
CA GLU A 20 -4.30 -16.73 -7.45
C GLU A 20 -3.25 -17.45 -8.31
N SER A 21 -3.19 -17.17 -9.61
CA SER A 21 -2.20 -17.78 -10.49
C SER A 21 -0.78 -17.50 -10.02
N MET A 22 0.04 -18.55 -9.94
CA MET A 22 1.48 -18.46 -9.68
C MET A 22 2.31 -18.30 -10.97
N ALA A 23 1.66 -18.36 -12.12
CA ALA A 23 2.35 -18.27 -13.41
C ALA A 23 2.95 -16.89 -13.63
N ILE A 24 4.20 -16.87 -14.07
CA ILE A 24 4.91 -15.67 -14.49
C ILE A 24 4.83 -15.57 -16.01
N GLY A 25 4.47 -14.40 -16.47
CA GLY A 25 4.26 -14.15 -17.89
C GLY A 25 2.85 -14.56 -18.34
N ASN A 26 2.27 -13.71 -19.15
CA ASN A 26 1.04 -13.96 -19.86
C ASN A 26 1.11 -13.19 -21.17
N PRO A 27 1.17 -13.91 -22.33
CA PRO A 27 1.24 -13.25 -23.63
C PRO A 27 0.06 -12.31 -23.90
N ASP A 28 -1.08 -12.54 -23.24
CA ASP A 28 -2.27 -11.69 -23.35
C ASP A 28 -2.35 -10.60 -22.26
N GLY A 29 -1.34 -10.48 -21.40
CA GLY A 29 -1.21 -9.49 -20.33
C GLY A 29 -0.99 -8.08 -20.88
N SER A 30 -1.94 -7.59 -21.65
CA SER A 30 -1.93 -6.24 -22.21
C SER A 30 -2.28 -5.18 -21.17
N ILE A 31 -2.16 -3.90 -21.52
CA ILE A 31 -2.62 -2.78 -20.68
C ILE A 31 -4.11 -2.90 -20.29
N LYS A 32 -4.88 -3.80 -20.89
CA LYS A 32 -6.26 -4.11 -20.49
C LYS A 32 -6.38 -4.63 -19.05
N ALA A 33 -5.31 -5.14 -18.45
CA ALA A 33 -5.29 -5.48 -17.03
C ALA A 33 -5.67 -4.27 -16.16
N GLU A 34 -5.33 -3.05 -16.58
CA GLU A 34 -5.70 -1.80 -15.89
C GLU A 34 -7.22 -1.69 -15.60
N THR A 35 -8.05 -2.33 -16.40
CA THR A 35 -9.53 -2.27 -16.30
C THR A 35 -10.16 -3.61 -15.95
N ALA A 36 -9.36 -4.64 -15.67
CA ALA A 36 -9.83 -6.02 -15.52
C ALA A 36 -10.79 -6.22 -14.35
N TRP A 37 -10.63 -5.44 -13.27
CA TRP A 37 -11.56 -5.46 -12.11
C TRP A 37 -12.66 -4.40 -12.21
N GLY A 38 -12.89 -3.89 -13.43
CA GLY A 38 -14.05 -3.04 -13.75
C GLY A 38 -13.85 -1.56 -13.51
N ASN A 39 -12.66 -1.10 -13.11
CA ASN A 39 -12.37 0.32 -13.04
C ASN A 39 -12.13 0.91 -14.46
N PRO A 40 -12.43 2.17 -14.70
CA PRO A 40 -12.14 2.81 -15.98
C PRO A 40 -10.64 3.07 -16.12
N VAL A 41 -10.18 3.26 -17.36
CA VAL A 41 -8.80 3.69 -17.65
C VAL A 41 -8.50 4.98 -16.89
N VAL A 42 -7.34 5.01 -16.21
CA VAL A 42 -6.88 6.20 -15.47
C VAL A 42 -6.62 7.36 -16.44
N THR A 43 -7.02 8.53 -16.04
CA THR A 43 -6.81 9.76 -16.82
C THR A 43 -6.06 10.81 -16.02
N LYS A 44 -5.38 11.72 -16.72
CA LYS A 44 -4.73 12.87 -16.09
C LYS A 44 -5.70 13.71 -15.24
N LYS A 45 -6.98 13.75 -15.65
CA LYS A 45 -8.05 14.42 -14.89
C LYS A 45 -8.30 13.76 -13.54
N MET A 46 -8.25 12.42 -13.47
CA MET A 46 -8.41 11.69 -12.21
C MET A 46 -7.28 12.03 -11.24
N ILE A 47 -6.04 12.02 -11.70
CA ILE A 47 -4.88 12.39 -10.89
C ILE A 47 -4.98 13.83 -10.38
N LYS A 48 -5.40 14.75 -11.26
CA LYS A 48 -5.64 16.14 -10.85
C LYS A 48 -6.72 16.25 -9.77
N ALA A 49 -7.81 15.50 -9.88
CA ALA A 49 -8.89 15.50 -8.89
C ALA A 49 -8.42 15.02 -7.51
N VAL A 50 -7.51 14.03 -7.45
CA VAL A 50 -6.87 13.60 -6.19
C VAL A 50 -6.06 14.73 -5.57
N LYS A 51 -5.28 15.46 -6.37
CA LYS A 51 -4.55 16.64 -5.89
C LYS A 51 -5.49 17.74 -5.40
N ASP A 52 -6.53 18.05 -6.18
CA ASP A 52 -7.51 19.09 -5.85
C ASP A 52 -8.30 18.76 -4.57
N ALA A 53 -8.50 17.46 -4.28
CA ALA A 53 -9.11 17.00 -3.03
C ALA A 53 -8.19 17.14 -1.80
N GLY A 54 -6.93 17.53 -2.01
CA GLY A 54 -5.99 17.84 -0.92
C GLY A 54 -4.92 16.77 -0.65
N PHE A 55 -4.88 15.67 -1.36
CA PHE A 55 -3.80 14.69 -1.24
C PHE A 55 -2.47 15.24 -1.78
N ASN A 56 -1.35 14.77 -1.23
CA ASN A 56 -0.01 15.19 -1.65
C ASN A 56 0.89 14.03 -2.11
N ALA A 57 0.34 12.82 -2.13
CA ALA A 57 1.01 11.63 -2.63
C ALA A 57 0.01 10.62 -3.20
N VAL A 58 0.49 9.76 -4.10
CA VAL A 58 -0.26 8.62 -4.65
C VAL A 58 0.60 7.36 -4.51
N ARG A 59 0.03 6.29 -3.96
CA ARG A 59 0.61 4.96 -4.06
C ARG A 59 -0.07 4.26 -5.23
N ILE A 60 0.73 3.71 -6.13
CA ILE A 60 0.32 3.01 -7.34
C ILE A 60 0.67 1.53 -7.15
N PRO A 61 -0.26 0.70 -6.65
CA PRO A 61 -0.07 -0.75 -6.61
C PRO A 61 0.09 -1.31 -8.01
N VAL A 62 1.11 -2.16 -8.24
CA VAL A 62 1.38 -2.72 -9.57
C VAL A 62 1.65 -4.21 -9.49
N ARG A 63 0.89 -4.98 -10.26
CA ARG A 63 1.15 -6.39 -10.50
C ARG A 63 2.01 -6.54 -11.77
N TRP A 64 3.16 -7.16 -11.61
CA TRP A 64 4.14 -7.30 -12.69
C TRP A 64 4.09 -8.68 -13.35
N GLN A 65 3.77 -9.73 -12.60
CA GLN A 65 3.92 -11.13 -13.05
C GLN A 65 3.22 -11.43 -14.38
N CYS A 66 2.04 -10.86 -14.61
CA CYS A 66 1.29 -11.08 -15.83
C CYS A 66 1.73 -10.20 -17.03
N HIS A 67 2.73 -9.36 -16.80
CA HIS A 67 3.33 -8.48 -17.81
C HIS A 67 4.81 -8.81 -18.07
N ILE A 68 5.29 -9.96 -17.61
CA ILE A 68 6.65 -10.42 -17.87
C ILE A 68 6.70 -11.12 -19.23
N THR A 69 7.52 -10.60 -20.13
CA THR A 69 7.69 -11.15 -21.51
C THR A 69 8.80 -12.18 -21.60
N ASN A 70 9.78 -12.12 -20.70
CA ASN A 70 10.86 -13.11 -20.56
C ASN A 70 11.03 -13.48 -19.08
N PRO A 71 10.53 -14.65 -18.62
CA PRO A 71 10.63 -15.06 -17.23
C PRO A 71 12.06 -15.26 -16.70
N GLN A 72 13.03 -15.60 -17.56
CA GLN A 72 14.42 -15.80 -17.16
C GLN A 72 15.13 -14.48 -16.83
N ALA A 73 14.75 -13.40 -17.52
CA ALA A 73 15.29 -12.07 -17.31
C ALA A 73 14.33 -11.14 -16.55
N MET A 74 13.14 -11.62 -16.20
CA MET A 74 12.04 -10.84 -15.62
C MET A 74 11.78 -9.54 -16.42
N SER A 75 11.90 -9.61 -17.76
CA SER A 75 11.71 -8.46 -18.64
C SER A 75 10.24 -8.07 -18.71
N ILE A 76 9.95 -6.80 -18.47
CA ILE A 76 8.58 -6.28 -18.41
C ILE A 76 8.11 -5.87 -19.80
N ASP A 77 6.83 -6.10 -20.09
CA ASP A 77 6.19 -5.59 -21.31
C ASP A 77 6.33 -4.06 -21.40
N LYS A 78 6.81 -3.59 -22.55
CA LYS A 78 7.11 -2.17 -22.76
C LYS A 78 5.85 -1.29 -22.73
N ALA A 79 4.72 -1.79 -23.22
CA ALA A 79 3.48 -1.02 -23.22
C ALA A 79 2.96 -0.85 -21.79
N TRP A 80 3.03 -1.92 -20.96
CA TRP A 80 2.68 -1.85 -19.55
C TRP A 80 3.56 -0.86 -18.79
N LEU A 81 4.86 -1.02 -18.92
CA LEU A 81 5.83 -0.13 -18.27
C LEU A 81 5.65 1.34 -18.68
N SER A 82 5.44 1.59 -19.98
CA SER A 82 5.15 2.94 -20.49
C SER A 82 3.87 3.50 -19.91
N ARG A 83 2.85 2.65 -19.72
CA ARG A 83 1.58 3.06 -19.11
C ARG A 83 1.74 3.45 -17.64
N ILE A 84 2.50 2.68 -16.86
CA ILE A 84 2.82 3.03 -15.47
C ILE A 84 3.57 4.37 -15.41
N LYS A 85 4.60 4.54 -16.25
CA LYS A 85 5.37 5.79 -16.33
C LYS A 85 4.49 6.99 -16.68
N GLU A 86 3.54 6.84 -17.60
CA GLU A 86 2.61 7.90 -17.97
C GLU A 86 1.78 8.37 -16.77
N VAL A 87 1.28 7.45 -15.93
CA VAL A 87 0.51 7.82 -14.73
C VAL A 87 1.40 8.44 -13.67
N VAL A 88 2.62 7.93 -13.50
CA VAL A 88 3.64 8.55 -12.62
C VAL A 88 3.92 9.98 -13.05
N ASP A 89 4.11 10.21 -14.36
CA ASP A 89 4.37 11.55 -14.90
C ASP A 89 3.20 12.51 -14.65
N TRP A 90 1.95 12.03 -14.75
CA TRP A 90 0.79 12.85 -14.40
C TRP A 90 0.76 13.20 -12.91
N CYS A 91 1.18 12.28 -12.03
CA CYS A 91 1.32 12.59 -10.61
C CYS A 91 2.36 13.68 -10.38
N LEU A 92 3.55 13.55 -10.96
CA LEU A 92 4.64 14.53 -10.82
C LEU A 92 4.26 15.89 -11.40
N GLN A 93 3.54 15.94 -12.52
CA GLN A 93 3.03 17.18 -13.14
C GLN A 93 1.99 17.89 -12.25
N ASN A 94 1.33 17.17 -11.35
CA ASN A 94 0.42 17.72 -10.36
C ASN A 94 1.08 17.91 -8.99
N ASP A 95 2.41 17.86 -8.91
CA ASP A 95 3.17 17.99 -7.66
C ASP A 95 2.68 17.00 -6.58
N LEU A 96 2.49 15.76 -6.98
CA LEU A 96 2.23 14.61 -6.11
C LEU A 96 3.50 13.76 -6.01
N LYS A 97 3.81 13.28 -4.82
CA LYS A 97 4.81 12.23 -4.63
C LYS A 97 4.21 10.87 -4.98
N VAL A 98 5.04 9.93 -5.39
CA VAL A 98 4.59 8.63 -5.88
C VAL A 98 5.31 7.50 -5.17
N ILE A 99 4.59 6.46 -4.80
CA ILE A 99 5.14 5.16 -4.44
C ILE A 99 4.67 4.16 -5.49
N ILE A 100 5.61 3.38 -6.06
CA ILE A 100 5.32 2.19 -6.86
C ILE A 100 5.86 0.96 -6.14
N ASN A 101 5.16 -0.19 -6.27
CA ASN A 101 5.52 -1.42 -5.56
C ASN A 101 5.42 -2.66 -6.46
N THR A 102 5.68 -3.84 -5.88
CA THR A 102 5.17 -5.12 -6.40
C THR A 102 3.93 -5.48 -5.60
N HIS A 103 2.82 -5.81 -6.29
CA HIS A 103 1.53 -6.04 -5.64
C HIS A 103 0.81 -7.22 -6.28
N HIS A 104 0.38 -8.18 -5.49
CA HIS A 104 -0.28 -9.41 -5.94
C HIS A 104 0.53 -10.28 -6.92
N ASP A 105 1.84 -10.14 -6.93
CA ASP A 105 2.74 -11.05 -7.63
C ASP A 105 2.82 -12.38 -6.85
N LYS A 106 1.92 -13.31 -7.13
CA LYS A 106 1.65 -14.50 -6.30
C LYS A 106 2.84 -15.47 -6.18
N TRP A 107 3.74 -15.47 -7.16
CA TRP A 107 5.01 -16.23 -7.06
C TRP A 107 5.87 -15.73 -5.89
N LEU A 108 5.78 -14.44 -5.55
CA LEU A 108 6.47 -13.79 -4.45
C LEU A 108 5.64 -13.81 -3.16
N GLU A 109 4.41 -13.26 -3.23
CA GLU A 109 3.55 -13.09 -2.07
C GLU A 109 3.14 -14.42 -1.43
N GLY A 110 2.84 -15.44 -2.21
CA GLY A 110 2.26 -16.69 -1.71
C GLY A 110 3.27 -17.74 -1.24
N ARG A 111 4.59 -17.47 -1.30
CA ARG A 111 5.64 -18.50 -1.12
C ARG A 111 6.83 -18.06 -0.27
N PRO A 112 6.65 -17.43 0.91
CA PRO A 112 7.76 -17.01 1.76
C PRO A 112 8.33 -18.19 2.57
N THR A 113 8.88 -19.21 1.90
CA THR A 113 9.46 -20.41 2.51
C THR A 113 10.85 -20.69 1.95
N ASN A 114 11.69 -21.41 2.69
CA ASN A 114 13.05 -21.75 2.27
C ASN A 114 13.09 -22.54 0.95
N ALA A 115 12.02 -23.29 0.65
CA ALA A 115 11.91 -24.03 -0.61
C ALA A 115 11.93 -23.12 -1.85
N TYR A 116 11.46 -21.88 -1.71
CA TYR A 116 11.38 -20.90 -2.81
C TYR A 116 12.28 -19.67 -2.61
N LYS A 117 12.94 -19.57 -1.47
CA LYS A 117 13.72 -18.38 -1.07
C LYS A 117 14.73 -17.97 -2.13
N GLU A 118 15.56 -18.89 -2.58
CA GLU A 118 16.63 -18.60 -3.54
C GLU A 118 16.04 -18.17 -4.90
N GLU A 119 15.11 -18.94 -5.42
CA GLU A 119 14.45 -18.67 -6.70
C GLU A 119 13.72 -17.32 -6.67
N ASN A 120 12.98 -17.05 -5.60
CA ASN A 120 12.22 -15.80 -5.48
C ASN A 120 13.12 -14.58 -5.30
N ASN A 121 14.23 -14.69 -4.54
CA ASN A 121 15.19 -13.59 -4.44
C ASN A 121 15.85 -13.28 -5.79
N GLN A 122 16.20 -14.28 -6.59
CA GLN A 122 16.74 -14.08 -7.94
C GLN A 122 15.75 -13.38 -8.86
N LYS A 123 14.49 -13.83 -8.87
CA LYS A 123 13.42 -13.20 -9.66
C LYS A 123 13.14 -11.76 -9.19
N LEU A 124 13.09 -11.55 -7.89
CA LEU A 124 12.88 -10.22 -7.30
C LEU A 124 14.00 -9.26 -7.67
N ALA A 125 15.25 -9.72 -7.61
CA ALA A 125 16.40 -8.94 -8.03
C ALA A 125 16.31 -8.52 -9.50
N LEU A 126 16.00 -9.47 -10.40
CA LEU A 126 15.84 -9.18 -11.82
C LEU A 126 14.65 -8.25 -12.11
N LEU A 127 13.54 -8.43 -11.43
CA LEU A 127 12.36 -7.57 -11.57
C LEU A 127 12.69 -6.13 -11.14
N TRP A 128 13.27 -5.95 -9.95
CA TRP A 128 13.63 -4.64 -9.46
C TRP A 128 14.79 -3.99 -10.24
N LEU A 129 15.71 -4.79 -10.79
CA LEU A 129 16.71 -4.27 -11.72
C LEU A 129 16.05 -3.63 -12.94
N ASN A 130 15.05 -4.30 -13.53
CA ASN A 130 14.32 -3.76 -14.69
C ASN A 130 13.52 -2.49 -14.30
N ILE A 131 12.77 -2.53 -13.19
CA ILE A 131 11.98 -1.38 -12.74
C ILE A 131 12.91 -0.20 -12.41
N ALA A 132 13.93 -0.41 -11.57
CA ALA A 132 14.81 0.64 -11.10
C ALA A 132 15.59 1.31 -12.24
N SER A 133 16.03 0.53 -13.23
CA SER A 133 16.71 1.07 -14.41
C SER A 133 15.82 2.01 -15.22
N GLU A 134 14.55 1.65 -15.41
CA GLU A 134 13.58 2.47 -16.15
C GLU A 134 13.21 3.78 -15.43
N PHE A 135 13.27 3.78 -14.10
CA PHE A 135 12.99 4.96 -13.28
C PHE A 135 14.24 5.67 -12.76
N ALA A 136 15.44 5.31 -13.23
CA ALA A 136 16.70 5.81 -12.69
C ALA A 136 16.82 7.35 -12.73
N GLN A 137 16.24 8.00 -13.73
CA GLN A 137 16.28 9.46 -13.90
C GLN A 137 15.14 10.21 -13.18
N TYR A 138 14.15 9.50 -12.64
CA TYR A 138 13.09 10.13 -11.86
C TYR A 138 13.66 10.65 -10.54
N ASP A 139 13.23 11.85 -10.13
CA ASP A 139 13.73 12.48 -8.92
C ASP A 139 13.18 11.86 -7.62
N TYR A 140 13.53 12.47 -6.48
CA TYR A 140 13.17 12.00 -5.12
C TYR A 140 11.66 11.92 -4.85
N ARG A 141 10.81 12.45 -5.73
CA ARG A 141 9.35 12.36 -5.58
C ARG A 141 8.81 10.98 -5.91
N VAL A 142 9.60 10.13 -6.55
CA VAL A 142 9.26 8.72 -6.80
C VAL A 142 10.04 7.84 -5.83
N ALA A 143 9.33 7.11 -4.99
CA ALA A 143 9.85 6.11 -4.07
C ALA A 143 9.44 4.71 -4.52
N PHE A 144 10.20 3.70 -4.12
CA PHE A 144 9.91 2.30 -4.41
C PHE A 144 9.58 1.55 -3.13
N ALA A 145 8.61 0.64 -3.20
CA ALA A 145 8.26 -0.30 -2.13
C ALA A 145 8.48 -1.74 -2.63
N GLY A 146 9.36 -2.46 -1.93
CA GLY A 146 9.97 -3.70 -2.44
C GLY A 146 9.00 -4.82 -2.69
N THR A 147 8.04 -4.98 -1.79
CA THR A 147 7.00 -6.01 -1.81
C THR A 147 5.65 -5.41 -1.42
N ASN A 148 4.67 -6.25 -1.10
CA ASN A 148 3.40 -5.87 -0.50
C ASN A 148 3.11 -6.82 0.67
N GLU A 149 1.99 -7.48 0.68
CA GLU A 149 1.53 -8.36 1.77
C GLU A 149 2.02 -9.81 1.57
N VAL A 150 3.32 -10.02 1.63
CA VAL A 150 3.92 -11.35 1.52
C VAL A 150 3.47 -12.24 2.68
N HIS A 151 2.82 -13.35 2.37
CA HIS A 151 2.30 -14.33 3.32
C HIS A 151 2.30 -15.73 2.71
N VAL A 152 2.20 -16.76 3.52
CA VAL A 152 1.95 -18.13 3.01
C VAL A 152 0.55 -18.16 2.39
N ARG A 153 0.45 -18.71 1.18
CA ARG A 153 -0.83 -18.80 0.46
C ARG A 153 -1.95 -19.30 1.37
N ASP A 154 -3.08 -18.62 1.34
CA ASP A 154 -4.28 -18.89 2.13
C ASP A 154 -4.08 -18.81 3.66
N ASN A 155 -2.97 -18.22 4.13
CA ASN A 155 -2.67 -18.08 5.55
C ASN A 155 -2.22 -16.65 5.90
N TRP A 156 -3.13 -15.85 6.36
CA TRP A 156 -2.93 -14.47 6.85
C TRP A 156 -2.55 -14.40 8.33
N GLY A 157 -2.43 -15.56 8.98
CA GLY A 157 -2.14 -15.67 10.40
C GLY A 157 -0.66 -15.45 10.74
N LYS A 158 -0.33 -15.82 11.99
CA LYS A 158 1.02 -15.64 12.53
C LYS A 158 2.07 -16.38 11.69
N PRO A 159 3.16 -15.69 11.26
CA PRO A 159 4.26 -16.30 10.54
C PRO A 159 5.06 -17.27 11.39
N THR A 160 5.76 -18.18 10.75
CA THR A 160 6.88 -18.92 11.33
C THR A 160 8.16 -18.10 11.27
N THR A 161 9.19 -18.47 12.05
CA THR A 161 10.55 -17.86 11.96
C THR A 161 11.11 -17.97 10.53
N GLU A 162 10.83 -19.07 9.83
CA GLU A 162 11.20 -19.25 8.42
C GLU A 162 10.58 -18.17 7.53
N ASN A 163 9.26 -17.93 7.66
CA ASN A 163 8.57 -16.94 6.84
C ASN A 163 9.13 -15.53 7.05
N LEU A 164 9.42 -15.17 8.31
CA LEU A 164 10.02 -13.89 8.65
C LEU A 164 11.44 -13.74 8.08
N ALA A 165 12.27 -14.79 8.20
CA ALA A 165 13.62 -14.79 7.63
C ALA A 165 13.61 -14.66 6.09
N VAL A 166 12.62 -15.28 5.42
CA VAL A 166 12.46 -15.15 3.97
C VAL A 166 12.01 -13.74 3.59
N GLN A 167 11.04 -13.14 4.30
CA GLN A 167 10.64 -11.75 4.07
C GLN A 167 11.81 -10.78 4.27
N ASN A 168 12.61 -10.95 5.32
CA ASN A 168 13.81 -10.13 5.54
C ASN A 168 14.80 -10.27 4.37
N SER A 169 14.94 -11.46 3.80
CA SER A 169 15.81 -11.64 2.63
C SER A 169 15.30 -10.93 1.38
N TYR A 170 13.98 -10.86 1.18
CA TYR A 170 13.38 -10.08 0.09
C TYR A 170 13.66 -8.59 0.27
N ASN A 171 13.50 -8.08 1.49
CA ASN A 171 13.79 -6.69 1.81
C ASN A 171 15.26 -6.34 1.51
N GLN A 172 16.22 -7.20 1.92
CA GLN A 172 17.64 -6.96 1.63
C GLN A 172 17.94 -7.03 0.13
N THR A 173 17.44 -8.06 -0.58
CA THR A 173 17.62 -8.19 -2.03
C THR A 173 17.10 -6.96 -2.78
N PHE A 174 15.95 -6.43 -2.38
CA PHE A 174 15.38 -5.22 -2.97
C PHE A 174 16.32 -4.01 -2.78
N ILE A 175 16.81 -3.78 -1.57
CA ILE A 175 17.75 -2.68 -1.29
C ILE A 175 19.01 -2.83 -2.16
N ASP A 176 19.65 -3.99 -2.12
CA ASP A 176 20.92 -4.25 -2.80
C ASP A 176 20.80 -4.01 -4.31
N VAL A 177 19.76 -4.54 -4.95
CA VAL A 177 19.61 -4.43 -6.40
C VAL A 177 19.28 -3.02 -6.84
N VAL A 178 18.41 -2.30 -6.12
CA VAL A 178 18.07 -0.92 -6.49
C VAL A 178 19.30 -0.02 -6.33
N ARG A 179 20.07 -0.17 -5.26
CA ARG A 179 21.31 0.61 -5.03
C ARG A 179 22.41 0.31 -6.03
N ALA A 180 22.42 -0.90 -6.61
CA ALA A 180 23.36 -1.25 -7.66
C ALA A 180 23.00 -0.65 -9.03
N THR A 181 21.86 -0.01 -9.19
CA THR A 181 21.48 0.68 -10.42
C THR A 181 21.97 2.13 -10.45
N GLU A 182 22.01 2.73 -11.62
CA GLU A 182 22.53 4.08 -11.84
C GLU A 182 21.51 5.20 -11.51
N GLY A 183 21.94 6.45 -11.69
CA GLY A 183 21.11 7.64 -11.58
C GLY A 183 20.72 7.98 -10.15
N ASN A 184 19.47 8.36 -9.95
CA ASN A 184 18.99 8.79 -8.65
C ASN A 184 18.74 7.63 -7.66
N ASN A 185 18.92 6.39 -8.10
CA ASN A 185 18.61 5.21 -7.29
C ASN A 185 19.55 5.00 -6.10
N LEU A 186 20.77 5.55 -6.14
CA LEU A 186 21.70 5.55 -5.00
C LEU A 186 21.11 6.19 -3.73
N LYS A 187 20.25 7.20 -3.90
CA LYS A 187 19.59 7.93 -2.81
C LYS A 187 18.07 7.96 -2.93
N ARG A 188 17.51 7.11 -3.78
CA ARG A 188 16.06 6.96 -3.86
C ARG A 188 15.51 6.45 -2.53
N HIS A 189 14.38 7.00 -2.09
CA HIS A 189 13.71 6.50 -0.90
C HIS A 189 13.14 5.10 -1.17
N LEU A 190 13.56 4.13 -0.38
CA LEU A 190 13.17 2.73 -0.49
C LEU A 190 12.32 2.33 0.71
N ILE A 191 11.29 1.55 0.47
CA ILE A 191 10.29 1.17 1.47
C ILE A 191 10.29 -0.35 1.58
N VAL A 192 10.52 -0.85 2.78
CA VAL A 192 10.57 -2.29 3.09
C VAL A 192 9.38 -2.69 3.95
N GLN A 193 8.90 -3.90 3.80
CA GLN A 193 7.64 -4.35 4.37
C GLN A 193 7.87 -5.32 5.53
N THR A 194 6.99 -5.25 6.54
CA THR A 194 6.82 -6.33 7.50
C THR A 194 6.09 -7.51 6.85
N TYR A 195 6.15 -8.69 7.46
CA TYR A 195 5.39 -9.84 6.96
C TYR A 195 3.90 -9.51 6.91
N VAL A 196 3.28 -9.74 5.76
CA VAL A 196 1.88 -9.40 5.40
C VAL A 196 1.53 -7.92 5.65
N CYS A 197 2.54 -7.06 5.67
CA CYS A 197 2.41 -5.66 6.12
C CYS A 197 1.74 -5.52 7.49
N ASN A 198 1.68 -6.59 8.29
CA ASN A 198 1.11 -6.53 9.62
C ASN A 198 2.16 -5.98 10.60
N PRO A 199 1.86 -4.87 11.26
CA PRO A 199 2.80 -4.22 12.15
C PRO A 199 3.17 -5.06 13.37
N ASP A 200 2.25 -5.88 13.88
CA ASP A 200 2.50 -6.74 15.04
C ASP A 200 3.60 -7.78 14.77
N PHE A 201 3.70 -8.27 13.53
CA PHE A 201 4.75 -9.21 13.16
C PHE A 201 6.12 -8.55 12.96
N GLY A 202 6.16 -7.24 12.81
CA GLY A 202 7.41 -6.47 12.78
C GLY A 202 7.87 -5.96 14.15
N ILE A 203 6.92 -5.71 15.06
CA ILE A 203 7.18 -5.09 16.37
C ILE A 203 7.37 -6.14 17.46
N ASN A 204 6.47 -7.12 17.54
CA ASN A 204 6.36 -7.98 18.72
C ASN A 204 7.31 -9.17 18.72
N ASN A 205 7.82 -9.59 17.57
CA ASN A 205 8.60 -10.83 17.47
C ASN A 205 10.11 -10.61 17.47
N GLY A 206 10.60 -9.37 17.32
CA GLY A 206 12.03 -9.08 17.17
C GLY A 206 12.68 -9.65 15.92
N ASP A 207 11.90 -10.25 15.02
CA ASP A 207 12.38 -10.98 13.85
C ASP A 207 12.38 -10.12 12.58
N PHE A 208 11.86 -8.89 12.64
CA PHE A 208 12.03 -7.93 11.54
C PHE A 208 13.44 -7.36 11.61
N ILE A 209 14.20 -7.61 10.56
CA ILE A 209 15.58 -7.12 10.43
C ILE A 209 15.56 -5.93 9.47
N VAL A 210 16.00 -4.77 9.95
CA VAL A 210 16.21 -3.60 9.09
C VAL A 210 17.32 -3.93 8.09
N PRO A 211 17.06 -3.84 6.77
CA PRO A 211 18.10 -4.10 5.79
C PRO A 211 19.26 -3.13 5.92
N THR A 212 20.45 -3.58 5.53
CA THR A 212 21.62 -2.71 5.43
C THR A 212 21.56 -1.98 4.09
N ASP A 213 21.65 -0.65 4.11
CA ASP A 213 21.82 0.16 2.91
C ASP A 213 23.32 0.32 2.57
N VAL A 214 23.64 0.87 1.39
CA VAL A 214 25.02 1.15 0.97
C VAL A 214 25.71 2.12 1.94
N GLU A 215 27.03 2.04 2.01
CA GLU A 215 27.84 2.89 2.87
C GLU A 215 27.50 4.37 2.66
N GLY A 216 27.26 5.08 3.77
CA GLY A 216 26.93 6.50 3.79
C GLY A 216 25.44 6.84 3.69
N ASN A 217 24.56 5.89 3.40
CA ASN A 217 23.11 6.13 3.41
C ASN A 217 22.49 5.92 4.81
N GLY A 218 22.98 4.93 5.57
CA GLY A 218 22.34 4.56 6.83
C GLY A 218 20.84 4.28 6.64
N ASN A 219 20.02 4.86 7.50
CA ASN A 219 18.56 4.75 7.41
C ASN A 219 17.87 5.96 6.75
N ASP A 220 18.61 6.97 6.31
CA ASP A 220 18.06 8.26 5.84
C ASP A 220 17.16 8.12 4.60
N TYR A 221 17.40 7.10 3.78
CA TYR A 221 16.67 6.86 2.54
C TYR A 221 15.81 5.59 2.61
N MET A 222 15.41 5.20 3.83
CA MET A 222 14.62 3.99 4.05
C MET A 222 13.41 4.25 4.94
N SER A 223 12.31 3.56 4.65
CA SER A 223 11.12 3.49 5.49
C SER A 223 10.67 2.08 5.68
N VAL A 224 9.97 1.83 6.80
CA VAL A 224 9.21 0.59 7.02
C VAL A 224 7.74 0.84 6.67
N GLU A 225 7.14 -0.05 5.89
CA GLU A 225 5.73 -0.04 5.55
C GLU A 225 4.97 -1.07 6.37
N PHE A 226 3.81 -0.64 6.85
CA PHE A 226 2.77 -1.50 7.39
C PHE A 226 1.40 -1.06 6.90
N HIS A 227 0.41 -1.96 6.98
CA HIS A 227 -0.99 -1.67 6.70
C HIS A 227 -1.80 -1.62 7.99
N TYR A 228 -2.79 -0.74 8.06
CA TYR A 228 -3.55 -0.51 9.29
C TYR A 228 -5.05 -0.49 9.04
N TYR A 229 -5.66 -1.67 9.04
CA TYR A 229 -7.11 -1.83 9.02
C TYR A 229 -7.64 -2.22 10.42
N THR A 230 -7.02 -1.64 11.47
CA THR A 230 -7.28 -2.01 12.86
C THR A 230 -8.21 -0.99 13.55
N PRO A 231 -9.23 -1.46 14.28
CA PRO A 231 -9.59 -2.88 14.43
C PRO A 231 -10.33 -3.41 13.19
N TRP A 232 -9.97 -4.61 12.73
CA TRP A 232 -10.53 -5.19 11.49
C TRP A 232 -12.06 -5.35 11.54
N ASP A 233 -12.60 -5.73 12.71
CA ASP A 233 -14.04 -5.89 12.94
C ASP A 233 -14.83 -4.57 12.75
N TYR A 234 -14.18 -3.43 12.89
CA TYR A 234 -14.74 -2.12 12.56
C TYR A 234 -14.31 -1.65 11.15
N ALA A 235 -13.02 -1.64 10.85
CA ALA A 235 -12.49 -1.00 9.65
C ALA A 235 -12.77 -1.78 8.35
N GLY A 236 -12.68 -3.10 8.38
CA GLY A 236 -12.80 -3.98 7.21
C GLY A 236 -14.04 -4.85 7.18
N GLU A 237 -14.31 -5.57 8.27
CA GLU A 237 -15.39 -6.57 8.34
C GLU A 237 -16.79 -5.95 8.50
N CYS A 238 -16.87 -4.70 8.97
CA CYS A 238 -18.13 -3.99 9.25
C CYS A 238 -19.03 -4.69 10.31
N LYS A 239 -18.43 -5.47 11.21
CA LYS A 239 -19.11 -6.11 12.32
C LYS A 239 -19.67 -5.10 13.33
N TYR A 240 -18.87 -4.06 13.63
CA TYR A 240 -19.25 -2.96 14.49
C TYR A 240 -19.54 -1.69 13.68
N ASN A 241 -20.55 -0.96 14.12
CA ASN A 241 -20.94 0.30 13.48
C ASN A 241 -20.16 1.50 14.02
N PHE A 242 -19.61 1.39 15.23
CA PHE A 242 -18.97 2.49 15.95
C PHE A 242 -17.59 2.13 16.48
N TRP A 243 -16.73 3.15 16.57
CA TRP A 243 -15.40 3.11 17.13
C TRP A 243 -15.14 4.37 17.97
N GLY A 244 -14.37 4.20 19.04
CA GLY A 244 -13.91 5.31 19.88
C GLY A 244 -14.83 5.63 21.05
N ASN A 245 -14.25 6.22 22.08
CA ASN A 245 -14.93 6.50 23.35
C ASN A 245 -16.21 7.33 23.22
N PRO A 246 -16.29 8.37 22.34
CA PRO A 246 -17.50 9.17 22.19
C PRO A 246 -18.70 8.42 21.60
N TYR A 247 -18.47 7.22 21.07
CA TYR A 247 -19.51 6.45 20.37
C TYR A 247 -19.80 5.08 21.01
N LYS A 248 -19.17 4.76 22.16
CA LYS A 248 -19.36 3.43 22.82
C LYS A 248 -20.80 3.15 23.23
N ASP A 249 -21.58 4.17 23.50
CA ASP A 249 -22.99 4.07 23.92
C ASP A 249 -23.98 4.23 22.77
N LYS A 250 -23.52 4.38 21.51
CA LYS A 250 -24.40 4.62 20.35
C LYS A 250 -24.93 3.33 19.69
N GLY A 251 -24.39 2.18 20.08
CA GLY A 251 -24.81 0.86 19.55
C GLY A 251 -23.66 -0.14 19.53
N GLU A 252 -23.61 -0.97 18.50
CA GLU A 252 -22.56 -1.99 18.33
C GLU A 252 -21.22 -1.31 18.08
N ALA A 253 -20.42 -1.15 19.13
CA ALA A 253 -19.12 -0.49 19.10
C ALA A 253 -17.99 -1.48 19.31
N SER A 254 -16.84 -1.22 18.61
CA SER A 254 -15.61 -1.97 18.84
C SER A 254 -15.06 -1.69 20.25
N GLU A 255 -14.39 -2.69 20.82
CA GLU A 255 -13.67 -2.54 22.11
C GLU A 255 -12.40 -1.67 21.97
N SER A 256 -11.83 -1.58 20.77
CA SER A 256 -10.69 -0.71 20.48
C SER A 256 -11.10 0.77 20.49
N ASP A 257 -10.20 1.62 20.94
CA ASP A 257 -10.43 3.05 21.09
C ASP A 257 -9.18 3.89 20.73
N GLU A 258 -9.27 5.19 20.98
CA GLU A 258 -8.23 6.17 20.73
C GLU A 258 -6.92 5.82 21.42
N LYS A 259 -7.02 5.35 22.67
CA LYS A 259 -5.84 4.96 23.44
C LYS A 259 -5.13 3.77 22.82
N THR A 260 -5.88 2.78 22.41
CA THR A 260 -5.36 1.56 21.75
C THR A 260 -4.58 1.94 20.48
N MET A 261 -5.14 2.83 19.65
CA MET A 261 -4.47 3.29 18.43
C MET A 261 -3.21 4.11 18.75
N SER A 262 -3.31 5.04 19.68
CA SER A 262 -2.17 5.89 20.06
C SER A 262 -1.02 5.08 20.67
N ASP A 263 -1.31 4.16 21.59
CA ASP A 263 -0.32 3.28 22.21
C ASP A 263 0.39 2.41 21.15
N PHE A 264 -0.38 1.95 20.15
CA PHE A 264 0.19 1.19 19.05
C PHE A 264 1.13 2.04 18.19
N PHE A 265 0.74 3.27 17.83
CA PHE A 265 1.61 4.17 17.07
C PHE A 265 2.86 4.57 17.84
N ASP A 266 2.78 4.70 19.18
CA ASP A 266 3.95 4.92 20.03
C ASP A 266 4.93 3.74 20.00
N LYS A 267 4.44 2.49 19.93
CA LYS A 267 5.29 1.31 19.72
C LYS A 267 5.97 1.35 18.34
N VAL A 268 5.27 1.76 17.28
CA VAL A 268 5.87 1.95 15.95
C VAL A 268 7.02 2.96 16.01
N VAL A 269 6.80 4.11 16.66
CA VAL A 269 7.86 5.12 16.86
C VAL A 269 9.06 4.54 17.60
N SER A 270 8.83 3.87 18.74
CA SER A 270 9.91 3.31 19.54
C SER A 270 10.67 2.20 18.83
N THR A 271 10.00 1.46 17.93
CA THR A 271 10.61 0.35 17.20
C THR A 271 11.39 0.82 15.98
N TRP A 272 10.88 1.78 15.20
CA TRP A 272 11.46 2.15 13.91
C TRP A 272 11.89 3.60 13.79
N SER A 273 11.02 4.56 14.14
CA SER A 273 11.37 5.99 14.00
C SER A 273 12.56 6.38 14.85
N ASN A 274 12.69 5.83 16.05
CA ASN A 274 13.83 6.09 16.94
C ASN A 274 15.17 5.50 16.43
N GLN A 275 15.11 4.63 15.42
CA GLN A 275 16.27 4.13 14.68
C GLN A 275 16.59 4.95 13.43
N GLY A 276 15.89 6.07 13.20
CA GLY A 276 16.07 6.93 12.03
C GLY A 276 15.32 6.46 10.78
N LEU A 277 14.48 5.42 10.88
CA LEU A 277 13.66 4.95 9.77
C LEU A 277 12.43 5.84 9.58
N GLY A 278 12.08 6.12 8.33
CA GLY A 278 10.76 6.62 7.99
C GLY A 278 9.68 5.55 8.24
N VAL A 279 8.44 5.99 8.42
CA VAL A 279 7.29 5.11 8.60
C VAL A 279 6.21 5.43 7.58
N VAL A 280 5.76 4.39 6.87
CA VAL A 280 4.70 4.46 5.87
C VAL A 280 3.57 3.53 6.27
N MET A 281 2.41 4.09 6.53
CA MET A 281 1.15 3.36 6.57
C MET A 281 0.65 3.29 5.13
N GLY A 282 1.09 2.24 4.40
CA GLY A 282 0.91 2.11 2.96
C GLY A 282 -0.53 1.86 2.55
N GLU A 283 -1.29 1.22 3.44
CA GLU A 283 -2.72 1.05 3.30
C GLU A 283 -3.42 1.20 4.65
N TRP A 284 -4.55 1.86 4.61
CA TRP A 284 -5.52 1.92 5.68
C TRP A 284 -6.88 2.31 5.09
N GLY A 285 -7.96 2.04 5.78
CA GLY A 285 -9.27 2.43 5.30
C GLY A 285 -10.37 2.07 6.29
N VAL A 286 -11.57 2.48 5.96
CA VAL A 286 -12.79 2.08 6.68
C VAL A 286 -13.87 1.81 5.64
N SER A 287 -14.36 0.57 5.61
CA SER A 287 -15.43 0.14 4.69
C SER A 287 -16.74 0.82 5.03
N ASP A 288 -17.45 1.31 4.01
CA ASP A 288 -18.75 1.94 4.17
C ASP A 288 -19.79 0.95 4.72
N ARG A 289 -20.63 1.46 5.59
CA ARG A 289 -21.76 0.75 6.15
C ARG A 289 -22.95 1.66 6.38
N GLN A 290 -24.12 1.11 6.13
CA GLN A 290 -25.36 1.83 6.22
C GLN A 290 -26.37 1.01 7.04
N LYS A 291 -27.02 1.66 7.98
CA LYS A 291 -28.07 1.06 8.80
C LYS A 291 -29.26 2.02 8.87
N ALA A 292 -30.44 1.53 8.55
CA ALA A 292 -31.65 2.36 8.53
C ALA A 292 -31.83 3.13 9.84
N GLY A 293 -31.99 4.43 9.74
CA GLY A 293 -32.14 5.35 10.88
C GLY A 293 -30.84 5.69 11.64
N GLN A 294 -29.70 5.11 11.24
CA GLN A 294 -28.39 5.36 11.90
C GLN A 294 -27.27 5.73 10.91
N THR A 295 -27.52 5.75 9.60
CA THR A 295 -26.48 5.97 8.61
C THR A 295 -25.71 7.28 8.84
N GLU A 296 -26.39 8.37 9.17
CA GLU A 296 -25.76 9.67 9.42
C GLU A 296 -24.75 9.60 10.58
N ILE A 297 -25.13 9.09 11.73
CA ILE A 297 -24.23 8.98 12.89
C ILE A 297 -23.11 7.96 12.67
N ILE A 298 -23.34 6.93 11.84
CA ILE A 298 -22.29 6.00 11.42
C ILE A 298 -21.25 6.73 10.57
N HIS A 299 -21.67 7.55 9.60
CA HIS A 299 -20.76 8.33 8.77
C HIS A 299 -20.03 9.42 9.58
N GLU A 300 -20.68 10.05 10.57
CA GLU A 300 -20.01 10.93 11.54
C GLU A 300 -18.90 10.19 12.30
N ASN A 301 -19.18 8.97 12.74
CA ASN A 301 -18.18 8.14 13.41
C ASN A 301 -17.01 7.74 12.48
N MET A 302 -17.30 7.44 11.21
CA MET A 302 -16.25 7.16 10.22
C MET A 302 -15.38 8.41 9.97
N THR A 303 -15.97 9.60 9.91
CA THR A 303 -15.25 10.90 9.86
C THR A 303 -14.33 11.04 11.07
N TYR A 304 -14.86 10.76 12.26
CA TYR A 304 -14.09 10.82 13.51
C TYR A 304 -12.90 9.87 13.50
N TYR A 305 -13.10 8.60 13.11
CA TYR A 305 -12.04 7.60 13.00
C TYR A 305 -10.95 8.04 12.02
N CYS A 306 -11.30 8.46 10.81
CA CYS A 306 -10.35 8.93 9.80
C CYS A 306 -9.57 10.15 10.28
N ARG A 307 -10.24 11.11 10.91
CA ARG A 307 -9.61 12.30 11.48
C ARG A 307 -8.62 11.96 12.56
N PHE A 308 -9.02 11.10 13.50
CA PHE A 308 -8.16 10.67 14.60
C PHE A 308 -6.93 9.92 14.08
N LEU A 309 -7.11 8.93 13.22
CA LEU A 309 -6.02 8.15 12.63
C LEU A 309 -4.99 9.05 11.93
N VAL A 310 -5.45 9.92 11.02
CA VAL A 310 -4.55 10.77 10.24
C VAL A 310 -3.82 11.78 11.13
N SER A 311 -4.50 12.37 12.13
CA SER A 311 -3.87 13.31 13.06
C SER A 311 -2.81 12.63 13.94
N GLU A 312 -3.09 11.44 14.48
CA GLU A 312 -2.15 10.70 15.31
C GLU A 312 -0.95 10.19 14.51
N ALA A 313 -1.17 9.74 13.28
CA ALA A 313 -0.09 9.38 12.36
C ALA A 313 0.80 10.59 12.01
N LYS A 314 0.18 11.74 11.71
CA LYS A 314 0.90 12.99 11.41
C LYS A 314 1.75 13.47 12.60
N LYS A 315 1.22 13.46 13.82
CA LYS A 315 1.95 13.84 15.05
C LYS A 315 3.25 13.04 15.23
N ARG A 316 3.26 11.80 14.72
CA ARG A 316 4.43 10.88 14.81
C ARG A 316 5.27 10.84 13.53
N GLY A 317 4.99 11.72 12.56
CA GLY A 317 5.75 11.81 11.31
C GLY A 317 5.44 10.72 10.29
N PHE A 318 4.40 9.91 10.48
CA PHE A 318 4.03 8.86 9.54
C PHE A 318 3.48 9.42 8.22
N SER A 319 3.77 8.74 7.15
CA SER A 319 3.09 8.93 5.86
C SER A 319 1.93 7.95 5.78
N THR A 320 0.74 8.42 5.41
CA THR A 320 -0.47 7.60 5.35
C THR A 320 -1.04 7.57 3.95
N PHE A 321 -1.53 6.39 3.51
CA PHE A 321 -2.14 6.21 2.20
C PHE A 321 -3.48 5.49 2.35
N VAL A 322 -4.59 6.22 2.21
CA VAL A 322 -5.92 5.62 2.29
C VAL A 322 -6.17 4.70 1.10
N TRP A 323 -6.75 3.54 1.35
CA TRP A 323 -7.16 2.61 0.30
C TRP A 323 -8.47 3.06 -0.34
N ASP A 324 -8.48 3.15 -1.67
CA ASP A 324 -9.67 3.44 -2.47
C ASP A 324 -9.72 2.47 -3.65
N ASN A 325 -10.63 1.51 -3.61
CA ASN A 325 -10.82 0.51 -4.65
C ASN A 325 -11.98 0.85 -5.61
N ASN A 326 -12.58 2.03 -5.48
CA ASN A 326 -13.77 2.45 -6.24
C ASN A 326 -15.00 1.55 -6.03
N ALA A 327 -15.05 0.78 -4.93
CA ALA A 327 -16.22 0.00 -4.56
C ALA A 327 -17.10 0.78 -3.59
N PHE A 328 -18.39 0.84 -3.90
CA PHE A 328 -19.39 1.58 -3.14
C PHE A 328 -20.54 0.68 -2.74
N GLY A 329 -21.09 0.92 -1.57
CA GLY A 329 -22.20 0.15 -1.03
C GLY A 329 -22.09 0.04 0.48
N SER A 330 -22.56 -1.06 1.05
CA SER A 330 -22.52 -1.31 2.48
C SER A 330 -21.95 -2.70 2.75
N GLY A 331 -20.97 -2.78 3.65
CA GLY A 331 -20.33 -4.01 4.04
C GLY A 331 -18.84 -4.07 3.69
N PRO A 332 -18.18 -5.23 3.88
CA PRO A 332 -16.75 -5.39 3.63
C PRO A 332 -16.32 -4.98 2.21
N GLU A 333 -15.08 -4.54 2.08
CA GLU A 333 -14.44 -4.18 0.80
C GLU A 333 -15.06 -2.96 0.06
N HIS A 334 -15.89 -2.16 0.72
CA HIS A 334 -16.45 -0.92 0.14
C HIS A 334 -15.66 0.30 0.61
N PHE A 335 -14.44 0.46 0.07
CA PHE A 335 -13.51 1.54 0.45
C PHE A 335 -13.52 2.73 -0.53
N GLY A 336 -14.45 2.77 -1.48
CA GLY A 336 -14.49 3.80 -2.52
C GLY A 336 -14.71 5.20 -1.94
N ILE A 337 -13.83 6.14 -2.31
CA ILE A 337 -13.97 7.56 -1.97
C ILE A 337 -14.43 8.34 -3.20
N PHE A 338 -13.75 8.13 -4.33
CA PHE A 338 -14.02 8.80 -5.60
C PHE A 338 -14.66 7.87 -6.61
N ASP A 339 -15.80 8.24 -7.16
CA ASP A 339 -16.41 7.52 -8.29
C ASP A 339 -15.63 7.82 -9.57
N ARG A 340 -14.71 6.90 -9.92
CA ARG A 340 -13.85 7.02 -11.12
C ARG A 340 -14.66 7.00 -12.41
N ARG A 341 -15.82 6.34 -12.43
CA ARG A 341 -16.74 6.31 -13.58
C ARG A 341 -17.55 7.60 -13.73
N ALA A 342 -17.76 8.32 -12.63
CA ALA A 342 -18.47 9.61 -12.59
C ALA A 342 -17.51 10.80 -12.46
N SER A 343 -16.42 10.81 -13.21
CA SER A 343 -15.44 11.90 -13.25
C SER A 343 -14.87 12.28 -11.88
N MET A 344 -14.57 11.29 -11.06
CA MET A 344 -14.02 11.49 -9.70
C MET A 344 -14.96 12.22 -8.75
N LYS A 345 -16.27 12.06 -8.93
CA LYS A 345 -17.23 12.59 -7.95
C LYS A 345 -16.96 11.98 -6.58
N VAL A 346 -16.80 12.81 -5.57
CA VAL A 346 -16.70 12.33 -4.19
C VAL A 346 -18.01 11.66 -3.79
N LYS A 347 -17.93 10.41 -3.35
CA LYS A 347 -19.06 9.59 -2.90
C LYS A 347 -19.04 9.39 -1.38
N ALA A 348 -17.85 9.24 -0.81
CA ALA A 348 -17.66 9.12 0.63
C ALA A 348 -17.00 10.42 1.15
N ASP A 349 -17.76 11.51 1.15
CA ASP A 349 -17.30 12.81 1.65
C ASP A 349 -17.01 12.77 3.16
N TRP A 350 -17.70 11.95 3.93
CA TRP A 350 -17.39 11.71 5.34
C TRP A 350 -15.98 11.15 5.56
N VAL A 351 -15.50 10.24 4.71
CA VAL A 351 -14.13 9.73 4.77
C VAL A 351 -13.14 10.82 4.37
N LEU A 352 -13.37 11.47 3.22
CA LEU A 352 -12.50 12.54 2.72
C LEU A 352 -12.39 13.70 3.72
N ASN A 353 -13.49 14.14 4.30
CA ASN A 353 -13.51 15.21 5.30
C ASN A 353 -12.69 14.84 6.53
N GLY A 354 -12.88 13.61 7.07
CA GLY A 354 -12.08 13.14 8.20
C GLY A 354 -10.57 13.13 7.90
N ILE A 355 -10.17 12.69 6.71
CA ILE A 355 -8.77 12.70 6.28
C ILE A 355 -8.22 14.14 6.24
N MET A 356 -8.96 15.06 5.61
CA MET A 356 -8.49 16.43 5.42
C MET A 356 -8.48 17.23 6.71
N GLU A 357 -9.43 17.01 7.62
CA GLU A 357 -9.42 17.57 8.98
C GLU A 357 -8.21 17.04 9.78
N GLY A 358 -7.98 15.73 9.77
CA GLY A 358 -6.82 15.12 10.44
C GLY A 358 -5.47 15.60 9.90
N LYS A 359 -5.43 15.89 8.59
CA LYS A 359 -4.24 16.48 7.96
C LYS A 359 -3.93 17.89 8.46
N GLN A 360 -4.92 18.67 8.89
CA GLN A 360 -4.74 20.03 9.39
C GLN A 360 -4.30 20.07 10.85
N LEU A 361 -4.72 19.10 11.68
CA LEU A 361 -4.33 18.96 13.09
C LEU A 361 -2.85 18.51 13.23
#